data_048aedd32ffc10f759b991eaa601984e
#
_entry.id   048aedd32ffc10f759b991eaa601984e
#
_cell.length_a   1.000
_cell.length_b   1.000
_cell.length_c   1.000
_cell.angle_alpha   90.00
_cell.angle_beta   90.00
_cell.angle_gamma   90.00
#
_symmetry.space_group_name_H-M   'P 1'
#
loop_
_entity.id
_entity.type
_entity.pdbx_description
1 polymer ?
#
loop_
_entity_poly.entity_id
_entity_poly.type
_entity_poly.pdbx_seq_one_letter_code
_entity_poly.pdbx_strand_id
1 'polypeptide(L)'
;ECIYVGKEDKHHILPQDEINALLYEKALKHDVVVRLKGGDSVVFGRGGEEALFLAARGIEFTFIPRVTSAIAVPEMANIPITHRGKSVSFRVVTGYEAPGKGYAQLDWDSFRQDETIIFLMGLHQLKKISTELMAIGKPASYPVAVISRGTLEDEKVVVSTLENIYEEARDLPTPALIVVGEV
;
A
#
# COMPACT_ATOMS: atom_id res chain seq x y z
N GLU A 1 17.39 22.44 -7.22
CA GLU A 1 16.04 22.59 -7.77
C GLU A 1 15.12 21.53 -7.17
N CYS A 2 13.92 21.89 -6.72
CA CYS A 2 12.89 20.94 -6.30
C CYS A 2 11.74 21.03 -7.30
N ILE A 3 11.29 19.84 -7.79
CA ILE A 3 10.15 19.73 -8.71
C ILE A 3 9.12 18.83 -8.06
N TYR A 4 7.94 19.36 -7.82
CA TYR A 4 6.85 18.60 -7.25
C TYR A 4 6.15 17.78 -8.34
N VAL A 5 6.15 16.45 -8.17
CA VAL A 5 5.52 15.48 -9.09
C VAL A 5 4.51 14.59 -8.37
N GLY A 6 4.11 15.00 -7.15
CA GLY A 6 3.25 14.22 -6.27
C GLY A 6 1.87 13.96 -6.85
N LYS A 7 1.22 12.92 -6.30
CA LYS A 7 -0.17 12.57 -6.57
C LYS A 7 -0.99 12.95 -5.34
N GLU A 8 -1.86 13.93 -5.45
CA GLU A 8 -2.92 14.16 -4.48
C GLU A 8 -4.15 13.30 -4.84
N ASP A 9 -4.96 12.97 -3.82
CA ASP A 9 -6.17 12.17 -4.04
C ASP A 9 -7.06 12.90 -5.06
N LYS A 10 -7.34 12.23 -6.19
CA LYS A 10 -8.12 12.74 -7.35
C LYS A 10 -7.44 13.81 -8.23
N HIS A 11 -6.21 14.27 -7.91
CA HIS A 11 -5.47 15.20 -8.78
C HIS A 11 -4.07 14.65 -9.06
N HIS A 12 -3.90 14.03 -10.24
CA HIS A 12 -2.58 13.68 -10.75
C HIS A 12 -1.95 14.92 -11.38
N ILE A 13 -0.91 15.46 -10.76
CA ILE A 13 -0.17 16.60 -11.33
C ILE A 13 0.54 16.14 -12.60
N LEU A 14 1.18 14.95 -12.57
CA LEU A 14 1.84 14.35 -13.73
C LEU A 14 1.49 12.85 -13.86
N PRO A 15 1.18 12.36 -15.07
CA PRO A 15 1.14 10.93 -15.38
C PRO A 15 2.50 10.27 -15.15
N GLN A 16 2.52 8.95 -14.93
CA GLN A 16 3.76 8.23 -14.66
C GLN A 16 4.78 8.34 -15.80
N ASP A 17 4.31 8.31 -17.04
CA ASP A 17 5.19 8.41 -18.22
C ASP A 17 5.87 9.77 -18.28
N GLU A 18 5.19 10.84 -17.88
CA GLU A 18 5.78 12.18 -17.79
C GLU A 18 6.78 12.29 -16.63
N ILE A 19 6.51 11.63 -15.49
CA ILE A 19 7.48 11.54 -14.39
C ILE A 19 8.74 10.80 -14.84
N ASN A 20 8.59 9.70 -15.57
CA ASN A 20 9.72 8.93 -16.11
C ASN A 20 10.53 9.76 -17.10
N ALA A 21 9.87 10.49 -18.01
CA ALA A 21 10.52 11.36 -18.97
C ALA A 21 11.27 12.52 -18.29
N LEU A 22 10.64 13.13 -17.26
CA LEU A 22 11.29 14.20 -16.48
C LEU A 22 12.52 13.69 -15.73
N LEU A 23 12.47 12.51 -15.12
CA LEU A 23 13.64 11.89 -14.48
C LEU A 23 14.80 11.72 -15.46
N TYR A 24 14.53 11.21 -16.65
CA TYR A 24 15.53 11.06 -17.70
C TYR A 24 16.09 12.40 -18.16
N GLU A 25 15.23 13.39 -18.44
CA GLU A 25 15.66 14.73 -18.83
C GLU A 25 16.61 15.37 -17.80
N LYS A 26 16.26 15.24 -16.51
CA LYS A 26 17.09 15.79 -15.43
C LYS A 26 18.40 15.02 -15.26
N ALA A 27 18.39 13.69 -15.42
CA ALA A 27 19.59 12.87 -15.35
C ALA A 27 20.62 13.21 -16.44
N LEU A 28 20.19 13.70 -17.60
CA LEU A 28 21.10 14.18 -18.65
C LEU A 28 21.77 15.53 -18.34
N LYS A 29 21.22 16.29 -17.38
CA LYS A 29 21.63 17.67 -17.08
C LYS A 29 22.35 17.82 -15.74
N HIS A 30 22.23 16.83 -14.87
CA HIS A 30 22.71 16.91 -13.49
C HIS A 30 23.43 15.62 -13.10
N ASP A 31 24.52 15.75 -12.37
CA ASP A 31 25.29 14.60 -11.85
C ASP A 31 24.50 13.78 -10.81
N VAL A 32 23.58 14.41 -10.07
CA VAL A 32 22.77 13.76 -9.05
C VAL A 32 21.30 14.21 -9.18
N VAL A 33 20.42 13.25 -9.39
CA VAL A 33 18.97 13.45 -9.39
C VAL A 33 18.35 12.55 -8.33
N VAL A 34 17.62 13.12 -7.39
CA VAL A 34 16.96 12.38 -6.32
C VAL A 34 15.45 12.31 -6.56
N ARG A 35 14.94 11.09 -6.74
CA ARG A 35 13.49 10.82 -6.77
C ARG A 35 13.02 10.52 -5.33
N LEU A 36 12.52 11.53 -4.65
CA LEU A 36 12.00 11.38 -3.30
C LEU A 36 10.59 10.78 -3.33
N LYS A 37 10.36 9.76 -2.50
CA LYS A 37 9.07 9.05 -2.36
C LYS A 37 8.76 8.85 -0.87
N GLY A 38 7.50 8.77 -0.51
CA GLY A 38 7.07 8.39 0.84
C GLY A 38 7.18 6.87 1.03
N GLY A 39 7.76 6.42 2.13
CA GLY A 39 7.94 5.00 2.41
C GLY A 39 8.93 4.31 1.47
N ASP A 40 8.79 3.00 1.28
CA ASP A 40 9.60 2.24 0.34
C ASP A 40 9.24 2.57 -1.12
N SER A 41 10.25 2.76 -1.96
CA SER A 41 10.05 3.18 -3.36
C SER A 41 9.58 2.04 -4.28
N VAL A 42 9.81 0.79 -3.89
CA VAL A 42 9.55 -0.41 -4.71
C VAL A 42 8.25 -1.10 -4.31
N VAL A 43 7.93 -1.14 -3.02
CA VAL A 43 6.70 -1.75 -2.52
C VAL A 43 5.49 -0.86 -2.87
N PHE A 44 4.77 -1.21 -3.94
CA PHE A 44 3.64 -0.46 -4.53
C PHE A 44 3.95 1.00 -4.86
N GLY A 45 5.23 1.37 -4.91
CA GLY A 45 5.68 2.73 -5.18
C GLY A 45 6.07 3.00 -6.63
N ARG A 46 5.94 2.01 -7.53
CA ARG A 46 6.30 2.10 -8.97
C ARG A 46 7.78 2.39 -9.24
N GLY A 47 8.66 2.30 -8.22
CA GLY A 47 10.09 2.52 -8.39
C GLY A 47 10.74 1.58 -9.41
N GLY A 48 10.24 0.33 -9.52
CA GLY A 48 10.69 -0.63 -10.54
C GLY A 48 10.41 -0.15 -11.97
N GLU A 49 9.25 0.48 -12.22
CA GLU A 49 8.92 1.03 -13.54
C GLU A 49 9.84 2.21 -13.89
N GLU A 50 10.07 3.12 -12.93
CA GLU A 50 11.00 4.24 -13.07
C GLU A 50 12.43 3.74 -13.37
N ALA A 51 12.89 2.72 -12.64
CA ALA A 51 14.22 2.10 -12.83
C ALA A 51 14.37 1.45 -14.21
N LEU A 52 13.39 0.65 -14.64
CA LEU A 52 13.41 0.02 -15.98
C LEU A 52 13.45 1.06 -17.10
N PHE A 53 12.69 2.15 -16.96
CA PHE A 53 12.69 3.24 -17.93
C PHE A 53 14.05 3.92 -18.06
N LEU A 54 14.73 4.16 -16.92
CA LEU A 54 16.06 4.77 -16.88
C LEU A 54 17.15 3.80 -17.40
N ALA A 55 17.12 2.54 -16.96
CA ALA A 55 18.06 1.51 -17.41
C ALA A 55 18.04 1.31 -18.93
N ALA A 56 16.84 1.27 -19.52
CA ALA A 56 16.67 1.16 -20.98
C ALA A 56 17.29 2.34 -21.76
N ARG A 57 17.66 3.43 -21.08
CA ARG A 57 18.27 4.63 -21.64
C ARG A 57 19.70 4.87 -21.17
N GLY A 58 20.31 3.87 -20.52
CA GLY A 58 21.70 3.91 -20.06
C GLY A 58 21.93 4.83 -18.85
N ILE A 59 20.90 5.19 -18.11
CA ILE A 59 21.04 5.97 -16.87
C ILE A 59 21.25 5.03 -15.69
N GLU A 60 22.34 5.20 -14.98
CA GLU A 60 22.62 4.50 -13.73
C GLU A 60 21.73 5.02 -12.60
N PHE A 61 21.29 4.13 -11.71
CA PHE A 61 20.49 4.49 -10.55
C PHE A 61 20.79 3.58 -9.36
N THR A 62 20.45 4.04 -8.18
CA THR A 62 20.53 3.27 -6.93
C THR A 62 19.28 3.47 -6.12
N PHE A 63 18.73 2.39 -5.58
CA PHE A 63 17.66 2.46 -4.57
C PHE A 63 18.27 2.71 -3.19
N ILE A 64 17.70 3.66 -2.47
CA ILE A 64 17.94 3.83 -1.04
C ILE A 64 16.78 3.14 -0.31
N PRO A 65 17.00 1.98 0.34
CA PRO A 65 15.94 1.24 1.03
C PRO A 65 15.28 2.08 2.14
N ARG A 66 13.99 1.92 2.27
CA ARG A 66 13.19 2.55 3.32
C ARG A 66 12.14 1.57 3.83
N VAL A 67 11.55 1.90 4.98
CA VAL A 67 10.47 1.08 5.54
C VAL A 67 9.17 1.35 4.79
N THR A 68 8.49 0.28 4.38
CA THR A 68 7.15 0.37 3.79
C THR A 68 6.10 0.68 4.86
N SER A 69 5.06 1.45 4.50
CA SER A 69 3.92 1.70 5.38
C SER A 69 3.21 0.41 5.83
N ALA A 70 3.29 -0.65 5.03
CA ALA A 70 2.75 -1.96 5.40
C ALA A 70 3.36 -2.55 6.69
N ILE A 71 4.58 -2.15 7.04
CA ILE A 71 5.26 -2.56 8.27
C ILE A 71 5.22 -1.43 9.30
N ALA A 72 5.65 -0.23 8.91
CA ALA A 72 5.83 0.88 9.85
C ALA A 72 4.53 1.34 10.50
N VAL A 73 3.42 1.39 9.75
CA VAL A 73 2.15 1.91 10.28
C VAL A 73 1.50 0.95 11.29
N PRO A 74 1.37 -0.36 11.04
CA PRO A 74 0.91 -1.29 12.08
C PRO A 74 1.80 -1.29 13.32
N GLU A 75 3.13 -1.27 13.15
CA GLU A 75 4.09 -1.23 14.26
C GLU A 75 3.86 0.00 15.15
N MET A 76 3.71 1.19 14.56
CA MET A 76 3.43 2.44 15.29
C MET A 76 2.07 2.42 15.99
N ALA A 77 1.09 1.70 15.43
CA ALA A 77 -0.22 1.48 16.03
C ALA A 77 -0.22 0.33 17.07
N ASN A 78 0.93 -0.23 17.42
CA ASN A 78 1.10 -1.39 18.31
C ASN A 78 0.36 -2.66 17.85
N ILE A 79 0.23 -2.83 16.53
CA ILE A 79 -0.33 -4.02 15.90
C ILE A 79 0.83 -4.80 15.26
N PRO A 80 1.26 -5.93 15.83
CA PRO A 80 2.30 -6.75 15.22
C PRO A 80 1.77 -7.39 13.93
N ILE A 81 2.62 -7.51 12.91
CA ILE A 81 2.25 -8.18 11.65
C ILE A 81 2.59 -9.67 11.65
N THR A 82 3.37 -10.12 12.62
CA THR A 82 3.65 -11.53 12.89
C THR A 82 3.63 -11.77 14.39
N HIS A 83 3.15 -12.94 14.80
CA HIS A 83 3.11 -13.31 16.21
C HIS A 83 3.35 -14.82 16.36
N ARG A 84 4.29 -15.18 17.24
CA ARG A 84 4.58 -16.60 17.51
C ARG A 84 3.34 -17.33 18.02
N GLY A 85 2.93 -18.39 17.33
CA GLY A 85 1.75 -19.19 17.68
C GLY A 85 0.42 -18.63 17.16
N LYS A 86 0.43 -17.49 16.44
CA LYS A 86 -0.76 -16.90 15.82
C LYS A 86 -0.59 -16.72 14.31
N SER A 87 0.41 -15.94 13.90
CA SER A 87 0.66 -15.68 12.49
C SER A 87 2.16 -15.80 12.20
N VAL A 88 2.54 -16.81 11.45
CA VAL A 88 3.94 -17.10 11.08
C VAL A 88 4.34 -16.46 9.76
N SER A 89 3.39 -15.92 9.03
CA SER A 89 3.59 -15.27 7.74
C SER A 89 2.68 -14.06 7.60
N PHE A 90 3.06 -13.15 6.73
CA PHE A 90 2.18 -12.05 6.35
C PHE A 90 2.25 -11.80 4.85
N ARG A 91 1.18 -11.26 4.29
CA ARG A 91 1.07 -10.89 2.89
C ARG A 91 0.68 -9.42 2.77
N VAL A 92 1.36 -8.70 1.88
CA VAL A 92 1.02 -7.32 1.54
C VAL A 92 0.43 -7.30 0.14
N VAL A 93 -0.75 -6.73 0.01
CA VAL A 93 -1.48 -6.65 -1.26
C VAL A 93 -2.03 -5.25 -1.49
N THR A 94 -2.29 -4.92 -2.76
CA THR A 94 -3.06 -3.71 -3.08
C THR A 94 -4.54 -4.01 -3.02
N GLY A 95 -5.31 -3.20 -2.30
CA GLY A 95 -6.77 -3.24 -2.35
C GLY A 95 -7.36 -2.48 -3.55
N TYR A 96 -6.50 -1.80 -4.32
CA TYR A 96 -6.92 -1.06 -5.50
C TYR A 96 -6.98 -1.98 -6.72
N GLU A 97 -8.17 -2.23 -7.23
CA GLU A 97 -8.40 -2.88 -8.52
C GLU A 97 -8.76 -1.80 -9.54
N ALA A 98 -7.95 -1.65 -10.58
CA ALA A 98 -8.24 -0.73 -11.68
C ALA A 98 -9.19 -1.42 -12.69
N PRO A 99 -10.45 -1.01 -12.80
CA PRO A 99 -11.38 -1.63 -13.75
C PRO A 99 -10.85 -1.54 -15.18
N GLY A 100 -10.89 -2.66 -15.91
CA GLY A 100 -10.64 -2.71 -17.36
C GLY A 100 -9.18 -2.63 -17.82
N LYS A 101 -8.19 -2.69 -16.92
CA LYS A 101 -6.76 -2.56 -17.28
C LYS A 101 -5.97 -3.87 -17.29
N GLY A 102 -6.58 -5.04 -17.36
CA GLY A 102 -5.84 -6.32 -17.51
C GLY A 102 -4.80 -6.63 -16.42
N TYR A 103 -4.84 -5.94 -15.29
CA TYR A 103 -4.00 -6.25 -14.14
C TYR A 103 -4.50 -7.51 -13.44
N ALA A 104 -3.56 -8.27 -12.88
CA ALA A 104 -3.89 -9.43 -12.07
C ALA A 104 -4.88 -9.04 -10.96
N GLN A 105 -6.03 -9.70 -10.93
CA GLN A 105 -6.99 -9.59 -9.83
C GLN A 105 -6.45 -10.36 -8.63
N LEU A 106 -6.90 -9.97 -7.43
CA LEU A 106 -6.60 -10.74 -6.23
C LEU A 106 -7.22 -12.13 -6.35
N ASP A 107 -6.39 -13.14 -6.21
CA ASP A 107 -6.84 -14.52 -6.03
C ASP A 107 -7.25 -14.70 -4.57
N TRP A 108 -8.54 -14.50 -4.30
CA TRP A 108 -9.09 -14.55 -2.95
C TRP A 108 -8.92 -15.94 -2.32
N ASP A 109 -9.05 -17.01 -3.10
CA ASP A 109 -8.88 -18.39 -2.62
C ASP A 109 -7.46 -18.67 -2.13
N SER A 110 -6.48 -17.87 -2.53
CA SER A 110 -5.09 -18.01 -2.09
C SER A 110 -4.82 -17.52 -0.67
N PHE A 111 -5.75 -16.77 -0.05
CA PHE A 111 -5.54 -16.26 1.30
C PHE A 111 -5.74 -17.33 2.36
N ARG A 112 -4.71 -17.53 3.18
CA ARG A 112 -4.69 -18.52 4.26
C ARG A 112 -5.28 -17.95 5.53
N GLN A 113 -5.84 -18.79 6.38
CA GLN A 113 -6.44 -18.37 7.65
C GLN A 113 -5.40 -17.94 8.70
N ASP A 114 -4.21 -18.52 8.64
CA ASP A 114 -3.12 -18.37 9.61
C ASP A 114 -2.11 -17.26 9.26
N GLU A 115 -2.37 -16.47 8.22
CA GLU A 115 -1.51 -15.36 7.81
C GLU A 115 -2.15 -13.99 8.12
N THR A 116 -1.30 -13.02 8.40
CA THR A 116 -1.72 -11.62 8.45
C THR A 116 -1.77 -11.04 7.04
N ILE A 117 -2.87 -10.41 6.68
CA ILE A 117 -3.05 -9.77 5.37
C ILE A 117 -3.10 -8.26 5.56
N ILE A 118 -2.26 -7.56 4.83
CA ILE A 118 -2.19 -6.09 4.86
C ILE A 118 -2.62 -5.56 3.49
N PHE A 119 -3.75 -4.85 3.46
CA PHE A 119 -4.21 -4.19 2.24
C PHE A 119 -3.79 -2.73 2.24
N LEU A 120 -2.95 -2.36 1.28
CA LEU A 120 -2.66 -0.96 0.96
C LEU A 120 -3.67 -0.44 -0.05
N MET A 121 -4.01 0.85 0.02
CA MET A 121 -4.96 1.51 -0.91
C MET A 121 -6.35 0.83 -0.94
N GLY A 122 -6.75 0.16 0.16
CA GLY A 122 -7.95 -0.67 0.22
C GLY A 122 -9.19 -0.01 0.83
N LEU A 123 -9.11 1.20 1.40
CA LEU A 123 -10.22 1.77 2.17
C LEU A 123 -11.52 1.86 1.36
N HIS A 124 -11.46 2.33 0.12
CA HIS A 124 -12.63 2.43 -0.75
C HIS A 124 -13.20 1.06 -1.19
N GLN A 125 -12.43 -0.01 -1.00
CA GLN A 125 -12.83 -1.39 -1.26
C GLN A 125 -13.12 -2.18 0.03
N LEU A 126 -13.18 -1.51 1.18
CA LEU A 126 -13.28 -2.17 2.50
C LEU A 126 -14.47 -3.13 2.56
N LYS A 127 -15.64 -2.75 2.02
CA LYS A 127 -16.82 -3.62 1.96
C LYS A 127 -16.56 -4.88 1.13
N LYS A 128 -15.95 -4.72 -0.05
CA LYS A 128 -15.60 -5.86 -0.91
C LYS A 128 -14.60 -6.76 -0.22
N ILE A 129 -13.52 -6.19 0.35
CA ILE A 129 -12.47 -6.93 1.06
C ILE A 129 -13.07 -7.77 2.19
N SER A 130 -13.89 -7.19 3.07
CA SER A 130 -14.51 -7.93 4.16
C SER A 130 -15.47 -9.03 3.66
N THR A 131 -16.26 -8.75 2.63
CA THR A 131 -17.18 -9.73 2.03
C THR A 131 -16.44 -10.90 1.41
N GLU A 132 -15.40 -10.65 0.59
CA GLU A 132 -14.62 -11.71 -0.07
C GLU A 132 -13.87 -12.57 0.95
N LEU A 133 -13.27 -11.97 1.98
CA LEU A 133 -12.60 -12.72 3.03
C LEU A 133 -13.56 -13.64 3.80
N MET A 134 -14.78 -13.19 4.07
CA MET A 134 -15.81 -14.06 4.66
C MET A 134 -16.28 -15.14 3.68
N ALA A 135 -16.39 -14.84 2.39
CA ALA A 135 -16.82 -15.80 1.37
C ALA A 135 -15.84 -16.97 1.20
N ILE A 136 -14.53 -16.76 1.40
CA ILE A 136 -13.51 -17.82 1.38
C ILE A 136 -13.40 -18.57 2.73
N GLY A 137 -14.27 -18.29 3.71
CA GLY A 137 -14.40 -19.04 4.95
C GLY A 137 -13.77 -18.40 6.19
N LYS A 138 -13.25 -17.15 6.13
CA LYS A 138 -12.85 -16.47 7.37
C LYS A 138 -14.10 -16.18 8.21
N PRO A 139 -14.06 -16.41 9.54
CA PRO A 139 -15.19 -16.10 10.42
C PRO A 139 -15.62 -14.63 10.33
N ALA A 140 -16.90 -14.36 10.45
CA ALA A 140 -17.42 -12.98 10.54
C ALA A 140 -16.78 -12.19 11.70
N SER A 141 -16.47 -12.88 12.80
CA SER A 141 -15.76 -12.36 13.97
C SER A 141 -14.24 -12.24 13.81
N TYR A 142 -13.68 -12.55 12.62
CA TYR A 142 -12.23 -12.48 12.40
C TYR A 142 -11.70 -11.07 12.57
N PRO A 143 -10.59 -10.88 13.31
CA PRO A 143 -10.13 -9.54 13.66
C PRO A 143 -9.58 -8.78 12.45
N VAL A 144 -9.89 -7.50 12.42
CA VAL A 144 -9.43 -6.57 11.40
C VAL A 144 -9.22 -5.19 12.02
N ALA A 145 -8.18 -4.51 11.58
CA ALA A 145 -7.93 -3.11 11.93
C ALA A 145 -7.84 -2.25 10.67
N VAL A 146 -8.35 -1.03 10.75
CA VAL A 146 -8.12 0.02 9.76
C VAL A 146 -7.33 1.13 10.43
N ILE A 147 -6.16 1.46 9.87
CA ILE A 147 -5.29 2.52 10.34
C ILE A 147 -5.28 3.61 9.28
N SER A 148 -5.88 4.74 9.62
CA SER A 148 -5.99 5.91 8.77
C SER A 148 -4.96 6.94 9.19
N ARG A 149 -4.27 7.57 8.23
CA ARG A 149 -3.27 8.62 8.42
C ARG A 149 -2.16 8.20 9.40
N GLY A 150 -1.80 6.93 9.36
CA GLY A 150 -0.82 6.32 10.26
C GLY A 150 0.49 7.11 10.33
N THR A 151 1.04 7.24 11.53
CA THR A 151 2.23 8.03 11.87
C THR A 151 2.06 9.57 11.83
N LEU A 152 0.86 10.06 11.54
CA LEU A 152 0.55 11.49 11.57
C LEU A 152 -0.18 11.85 12.87
N GLU A 153 -0.21 13.16 13.20
CA GLU A 153 -0.84 13.65 14.44
C GLU A 153 -2.34 13.34 14.53
N ASP A 154 -3.01 13.19 13.41
CA ASP A 154 -4.42 12.86 13.29
C ASP A 154 -4.69 11.39 12.91
N GLU A 155 -3.74 10.52 13.25
CA GLU A 155 -3.91 9.07 13.13
C GLU A 155 -5.20 8.59 13.80
N LYS A 156 -5.91 7.69 13.12
CA LYS A 156 -7.07 7.00 13.66
C LYS A 156 -6.92 5.50 13.45
N VAL A 157 -7.14 4.75 14.52
CA VAL A 157 -7.13 3.29 14.49
C VAL A 157 -8.52 2.78 14.89
N VAL A 158 -9.11 1.98 14.03
CA VAL A 158 -10.37 1.26 14.29
C VAL A 158 -10.07 -0.23 14.28
N VAL A 159 -10.30 -0.90 15.39
CA VAL A 159 -10.16 -2.36 15.52
C VAL A 159 -11.54 -2.96 15.69
N SER A 160 -11.89 -3.91 14.84
CA SER A 160 -13.22 -4.51 14.80
C SER A 160 -13.18 -5.94 14.22
N THR A 161 -14.30 -6.41 13.69
CA THR A 161 -14.42 -7.70 13.01
C THR A 161 -14.77 -7.53 11.54
N LEU A 162 -14.57 -8.57 10.73
CA LEU A 162 -14.88 -8.51 9.30
C LEU A 162 -16.33 -8.11 9.01
N GLU A 163 -17.28 -8.51 9.85
CA GLU A 163 -18.68 -8.15 9.67
C GLU A 163 -18.98 -6.68 9.95
N ASN A 164 -18.25 -6.03 10.89
CA ASN A 164 -18.58 -4.70 11.39
C ASN A 164 -17.67 -3.60 10.83
N ILE A 165 -16.44 -3.95 10.42
CA ILE A 165 -15.40 -2.97 10.08
C ILE A 165 -15.82 -1.96 9.00
N TYR A 166 -16.64 -2.37 8.04
CA TYR A 166 -17.09 -1.47 7.00
C TYR A 166 -17.89 -0.30 7.56
N GLU A 167 -18.87 -0.58 8.42
CA GLU A 167 -19.71 0.47 9.00
C GLU A 167 -18.93 1.37 9.97
N GLU A 168 -17.93 0.83 10.64
CA GLU A 168 -17.13 1.57 11.62
C GLU A 168 -15.99 2.40 11.02
N ALA A 169 -15.48 2.02 9.84
CA ALA A 169 -14.28 2.62 9.29
C ALA A 169 -14.41 3.22 7.88
N ARG A 170 -15.55 3.08 7.19
CA ARG A 170 -15.73 3.54 5.80
C ARG A 170 -15.51 5.03 5.58
N ASP A 171 -15.77 5.85 6.60
CA ASP A 171 -15.70 7.31 6.52
C ASP A 171 -14.35 7.87 7.02
N LEU A 172 -13.38 7.00 7.30
CA LEU A 172 -12.03 7.42 7.69
C LEU A 172 -11.31 8.13 6.52
N PRO A 173 -10.49 9.13 6.81
CA PRO A 173 -9.71 9.79 5.76
C PRO A 173 -8.59 8.89 5.22
N THR A 174 -8.21 9.12 3.96
CA THR A 174 -7.01 8.54 3.35
C THR A 174 -5.77 9.40 3.64
N PRO A 175 -4.55 8.83 3.55
CA PRO A 175 -4.23 7.42 3.28
C PRO A 175 -4.61 6.50 4.45
N ALA A 176 -5.01 5.28 4.12
CA ALA A 176 -5.32 4.26 5.12
C ALA A 176 -4.86 2.88 4.66
N LEU A 177 -4.59 1.99 5.61
CA LEU A 177 -4.34 0.58 5.36
C LEU A 177 -5.23 -0.29 6.25
N ILE A 178 -5.40 -1.53 5.84
CA ILE A 178 -6.22 -2.51 6.53
C ILE A 178 -5.32 -3.68 6.93
N VAL A 179 -5.40 -4.11 8.18
CA VAL A 179 -4.69 -5.29 8.70
C VAL A 179 -5.74 -6.32 9.10
N VAL A 180 -5.64 -7.52 8.55
CA VAL A 180 -6.52 -8.65 8.85
C VAL A 180 -5.69 -9.80 9.40
N GLY A 181 -5.94 -10.23 10.62
CA GLY A 181 -5.16 -11.32 11.24
C GLY A 181 -5.33 -11.38 12.75
N GLU A 182 -5.10 -12.57 13.30
CA GLU A 182 -5.05 -12.80 14.76
C GLU A 182 -3.66 -12.43 15.33
N VAL A 183 -3.34 -11.15 15.35
CA VAL A 183 -2.04 -10.62 15.81
C VAL A 183 -2.19 -9.53 16.86
#